data_d52b8696ce5b6b744ecac37e770b5e8a
#
_entry.id   d52b8696ce5b6b744ecac37e770b5e8a
#
_cell.length_a   1.000
_cell.length_b   1.000
_cell.length_c   1.000
_cell.angle_alpha   90.00
_cell.angle_beta   90.00
_cell.angle_gamma   90.00
#
_symmetry.space_group_name_H-M   'P 1'
#
loop_
_entity.id
_entity.type
_entity.pdbx_description
1 polymer ?
#
loop_
_entity_poly.entity_id
_entity_poly.type
_entity_poly.pdbx_seq_one_letter_code
_entity_poly.pdbx_strand_id
1 'polypeptide(L)'
;MTARHLEPVTLSVLASALAGIAEEMGAVLVRTAYSSNIKERRDCSAALFDADGRMIAQAEHIPVHLGAMPEAVAAVMEREPRPGDVFAVNDPYAGGTHLPDITLVSPLVHEGGVVGYAVTRAHHSDVGGMSPGSMPSASRDLYQEGLVIPPVRLVRSGEEVDDTLRLILANVRTPEVRRGDLRAQVAANAVAQERVRELIERRGADVVLTAFDDVLAYAERRSRDAIRALPDGEYAGETEVEGDGSTDEDVPIRVRLSIEDDAIAIDFEGTSPAVAGNVNCPLSVTRSACYFALRVALPGDIPVNAGAYAPLSIHAPAGSLVNARSPSAVVAGNVETSQRIADAVLLALGRAADVPAEGQGTMNNVVIGGPGWTYYETIGGGQGASSAGPGPSGVHVGMSNTLNTPVEALELEFPLRVERYELRYGTGGEGRHRGGDGIVRSIRVLEPAALSLLTDRRRHGPRGAQGGGPGATGENRVNDEVAPAKTGKELRAGDVVAVRTPGGGGWGQA
;
A
#
# COMPACT_ATOMS: atom_id res chain seq x y z
N MET A 1 36.05 -11.00 -16.23
CA MET A 1 35.63 -12.25 -15.58
C MET A 1 34.18 -12.46 -16.00
N THR A 2 33.84 -13.53 -16.69
CA THR A 2 32.45 -13.88 -17.01
C THR A 2 31.71 -14.12 -15.70
N ALA A 3 30.61 -13.38 -15.47
CA ALA A 3 29.74 -13.56 -14.32
C ALA A 3 29.32 -15.04 -14.28
N ARG A 4 29.62 -15.73 -13.17
CA ARG A 4 29.30 -17.14 -13.00
C ARG A 4 27.86 -17.22 -12.53
N HIS A 5 26.91 -17.43 -13.46
CA HIS A 5 25.52 -17.66 -13.13
C HIS A 5 25.32 -18.98 -12.39
N LEU A 6 24.37 -19.01 -11.49
CA LEU A 6 23.98 -20.21 -10.74
C LEU A 6 23.23 -21.20 -11.64
N GLU A 7 23.38 -22.48 -11.35
CA GLU A 7 22.57 -23.51 -11.96
C GLU A 7 21.06 -23.31 -11.66
N PRO A 8 20.14 -23.53 -12.60
CA PRO A 8 18.71 -23.22 -12.45
C PRO A 8 18.06 -23.79 -11.18
N VAL A 9 18.42 -25.00 -10.78
CA VAL A 9 17.89 -25.63 -9.55
C VAL A 9 18.38 -24.89 -8.31
N THR A 10 19.67 -24.53 -8.28
CA THR A 10 20.26 -23.78 -7.17
C THR A 10 19.62 -22.39 -7.06
N LEU A 11 19.42 -21.70 -8.20
CA LEU A 11 18.74 -20.40 -8.24
C LEU A 11 17.31 -20.50 -7.71
N SER A 12 16.54 -21.49 -8.15
CA SER A 12 15.15 -21.70 -7.71
C SER A 12 15.07 -21.94 -6.19
N VAL A 13 15.98 -22.75 -5.63
CA VAL A 13 16.04 -23.03 -4.19
C VAL A 13 16.39 -21.75 -3.40
N LEU A 14 17.36 -20.96 -3.88
CA LEU A 14 17.76 -19.71 -3.19
C LEU A 14 16.70 -18.64 -3.32
N ALA A 15 16.07 -18.48 -4.48
CA ALA A 15 14.94 -17.56 -4.66
C ALA A 15 13.78 -17.87 -3.69
N SER A 16 13.43 -19.17 -3.56
CA SER A 16 12.41 -19.61 -2.61
C SER A 16 12.83 -19.38 -1.16
N ALA A 17 14.12 -19.57 -0.83
CA ALA A 17 14.63 -19.31 0.52
C ALA A 17 14.58 -17.82 0.87
N LEU A 18 14.94 -16.93 -0.06
CA LEU A 18 14.87 -15.47 0.14
C LEU A 18 13.43 -14.99 0.30
N ALA A 19 12.50 -15.48 -0.52
CA ALA A 19 11.08 -15.21 -0.37
C ALA A 19 10.56 -15.70 0.99
N GLY A 20 10.94 -16.93 1.39
CA GLY A 20 10.58 -17.49 2.70
C GLY A 20 11.11 -16.67 3.89
N ILE A 21 12.30 -16.06 3.77
CA ILE A 21 12.81 -15.15 4.80
C ILE A 21 11.91 -13.89 4.92
N ALA A 22 11.53 -13.28 3.80
CA ALA A 22 10.63 -12.12 3.81
C ALA A 22 9.25 -12.48 4.40
N GLU A 23 8.70 -13.66 4.08
CA GLU A 23 7.46 -14.17 4.67
C GLU A 23 7.59 -14.40 6.19
N GLU A 24 8.71 -14.96 6.65
CA GLU A 24 8.98 -15.16 8.09
C GLU A 24 9.05 -13.81 8.82
N MET A 25 9.71 -12.79 8.25
CA MET A 25 9.71 -11.42 8.79
C MET A 25 8.30 -10.91 8.98
N GLY A 26 7.45 -11.00 7.94
CA GLY A 26 6.05 -10.59 7.99
C GLY A 26 5.26 -11.34 9.06
N ALA A 27 5.44 -12.66 9.17
CA ALA A 27 4.78 -13.49 10.17
C ALA A 27 5.21 -13.13 11.61
N VAL A 28 6.50 -12.82 11.83
CA VAL A 28 7.00 -12.36 13.14
C VAL A 28 6.40 -11.01 13.48
N LEU A 29 6.40 -10.06 12.54
CA LEU A 29 5.80 -8.73 12.74
C LEU A 29 4.34 -8.84 13.15
N VAL A 30 3.51 -9.56 12.39
CA VAL A 30 2.08 -9.76 12.67
C VAL A 30 1.84 -10.41 14.04
N ARG A 31 2.64 -11.43 14.40
CA ARG A 31 2.46 -12.14 15.69
C ARG A 31 2.91 -11.37 16.90
N THR A 32 3.88 -10.47 16.77
CA THR A 32 4.49 -9.74 17.90
C THR A 32 3.98 -8.29 18.01
N ALA A 33 3.27 -7.77 17.01
CA ALA A 33 2.65 -6.45 17.05
C ALA A 33 1.57 -6.33 18.15
N TYR A 34 1.38 -5.11 18.61
CA TYR A 34 0.43 -4.76 19.66
C TYR A 34 -0.89 -4.23 19.11
N SER A 35 -0.85 -3.43 18.03
CA SER A 35 -2.06 -2.87 17.43
C SER A 35 -2.84 -3.91 16.63
N SER A 36 -4.17 -3.83 16.71
CA SER A 36 -5.09 -4.60 15.86
C SER A 36 -4.84 -4.32 14.37
N ASN A 37 -4.37 -3.11 14.03
CA ASN A 37 -4.08 -2.73 12.65
C ASN A 37 -2.99 -3.62 12.01
N ILE A 38 -1.90 -3.91 12.72
CA ILE A 38 -0.85 -4.80 12.24
C ILE A 38 -1.22 -6.26 12.50
N LYS A 39 -1.69 -6.57 13.71
CA LYS A 39 -1.93 -7.95 14.17
C LYS A 39 -3.12 -8.61 13.47
N GLU A 40 -4.28 -7.96 13.44
CA GLU A 40 -5.52 -8.51 12.91
C GLU A 40 -5.68 -8.20 11.42
N ARG A 41 -5.35 -6.97 11.00
CA ARG A 41 -5.54 -6.51 9.63
C ARG A 41 -4.35 -6.76 8.72
N ARG A 42 -3.18 -7.09 9.28
CA ARG A 42 -1.92 -7.33 8.55
C ARG A 42 -1.51 -6.15 7.66
N ASP A 43 -1.74 -4.92 8.16
CA ASP A 43 -1.37 -3.70 7.45
C ASP A 43 0.13 -3.43 7.55
N CYS A 44 0.91 -4.29 6.91
CA CYS A 44 2.36 -4.26 6.92
C CYS A 44 2.94 -4.98 5.69
N SER A 45 4.24 -4.82 5.47
CA SER A 45 5.01 -5.55 4.46
C SER A 45 6.46 -5.71 4.94
N ALA A 46 7.13 -6.74 4.44
CA ALA A 46 8.54 -7.01 4.71
C ALA A 46 9.29 -7.27 3.42
N ALA A 47 10.56 -6.87 3.33
CA ALA A 47 11.37 -7.05 2.13
C ALA A 47 12.87 -7.18 2.45
N LEU A 48 13.58 -7.83 1.54
CA LEU A 48 15.03 -7.92 1.51
C LEU A 48 15.58 -7.12 0.34
N PHE A 49 16.68 -6.44 0.58
CA PHE A 49 17.40 -5.65 -0.41
C PHE A 49 18.85 -6.08 -0.45
N ASP A 50 19.49 -5.96 -1.60
CA ASP A 50 20.94 -6.12 -1.72
C ASP A 50 21.71 -4.87 -1.24
N ALA A 51 23.03 -4.90 -1.35
CA ALA A 51 23.89 -3.81 -0.91
C ALA A 51 23.72 -2.52 -1.75
N ASP A 52 23.22 -2.61 -2.98
CA ASP A 52 22.94 -1.50 -3.87
C ASP A 52 21.53 -0.92 -3.68
N GLY A 53 20.75 -1.47 -2.74
CA GLY A 53 19.38 -1.02 -2.46
C GLY A 53 18.35 -1.53 -3.46
N ARG A 54 18.64 -2.60 -4.23
CA ARG A 54 17.69 -3.26 -5.11
C ARG A 54 16.90 -4.31 -4.32
N MET A 55 15.58 -4.28 -4.42
CA MET A 55 14.71 -5.25 -3.75
C MET A 55 14.83 -6.64 -4.37
N ILE A 56 15.30 -7.63 -3.60
CA ILE A 56 15.54 -9.01 -4.05
C ILE A 56 14.40 -9.96 -3.72
N ALA A 57 13.66 -9.71 -2.63
CA ALA A 57 12.50 -10.49 -2.23
C ALA A 57 11.56 -9.62 -1.39
N GLN A 58 10.28 -9.92 -1.43
CA GLN A 58 9.24 -9.21 -0.69
C GLN A 58 8.14 -10.16 -0.24
N ALA A 59 7.62 -9.94 0.96
CA ALA A 59 6.34 -10.44 1.45
C ALA A 59 5.39 -9.23 1.55
N GLU A 60 4.65 -9.00 0.49
CA GLU A 60 3.66 -7.94 0.43
C GLU A 60 2.33 -8.40 1.01
N HIS A 61 1.84 -7.70 2.02
CA HIS A 61 0.45 -7.84 2.41
C HIS A 61 -0.41 -6.74 1.77
N ILE A 62 0.22 -5.59 1.40
CA ILE A 62 -0.48 -4.44 0.81
C ILE A 62 0.24 -3.92 -0.42
N PRO A 63 -0.42 -3.88 -1.60
CA PRO A 63 0.20 -3.46 -2.86
C PRO A 63 0.75 -2.03 -2.87
N VAL A 64 0.20 -1.10 -2.09
CA VAL A 64 0.68 0.27 -2.02
C VAL A 64 2.14 0.38 -1.53
N HIS A 65 2.69 -0.64 -0.89
CA HIS A 65 4.06 -0.69 -0.43
C HIS A 65 5.09 -1.10 -1.50
N LEU A 66 4.65 -1.71 -2.63
CA LEU A 66 5.48 -2.33 -3.66
C LEU A 66 6.62 -1.45 -4.19
N GLY A 67 6.30 -0.21 -4.55
CA GLY A 67 7.25 0.72 -5.19
C GLY A 67 7.86 1.75 -4.26
N ALA A 68 7.45 1.79 -2.99
CA ALA A 68 7.85 2.86 -2.08
C ALA A 68 9.03 2.47 -1.17
N MET A 69 9.25 1.19 -0.87
CA MET A 69 10.35 0.77 -0.01
C MET A 69 11.75 1.05 -0.60
N PRO A 70 12.02 0.90 -1.92
CA PRO A 70 13.32 1.21 -2.49
C PRO A 70 13.79 2.65 -2.23
N GLU A 71 12.89 3.63 -2.29
CA GLU A 71 13.23 5.03 -2.02
C GLU A 71 13.56 5.26 -0.54
N ALA A 72 12.87 4.58 0.38
CA ALA A 72 13.17 4.63 1.81
C ALA A 72 14.55 4.02 2.11
N VAL A 73 14.90 2.91 1.45
CA VAL A 73 16.25 2.30 1.56
C VAL A 73 17.31 3.26 1.02
N ALA A 74 17.10 3.86 -0.16
CA ALA A 74 18.02 4.82 -0.73
C ALA A 74 18.28 6.02 0.21
N ALA A 75 17.22 6.58 0.80
CA ALA A 75 17.33 7.68 1.76
C ALA A 75 18.09 7.29 3.05
N VAL A 76 17.96 6.02 3.49
CA VAL A 76 18.73 5.49 4.63
C VAL A 76 20.18 5.20 4.24
N MET A 77 20.46 4.71 3.04
CA MET A 77 21.83 4.46 2.55
C MET A 77 22.68 5.74 2.57
N GLU A 78 22.10 6.89 2.26
CA GLU A 78 22.78 8.20 2.37
C GLU A 78 23.24 8.55 3.81
N ARG A 79 22.70 7.85 4.82
CA ARG A 79 23.06 8.01 6.25
C ARG A 79 24.16 7.07 6.70
N GLU A 80 24.73 6.29 5.79
CA GLU A 80 25.80 5.31 6.04
C GLU A 80 25.48 4.38 7.22
N PRO A 81 24.45 3.51 7.11
CA PRO A 81 24.06 2.60 8.18
C PRO A 81 25.18 1.61 8.50
N ARG A 82 25.40 1.34 9.78
CA ARG A 82 26.47 0.47 10.30
C ARG A 82 25.86 -0.80 10.92
N PRO A 83 26.66 -1.84 11.11
CA PRO A 83 26.22 -3.05 11.82
C PRO A 83 25.49 -2.73 13.13
N GLY A 84 24.28 -3.30 13.29
CA GLY A 84 23.44 -3.11 14.47
C GLY A 84 22.61 -1.81 14.50
N ASP A 85 22.69 -0.97 13.46
CA ASP A 85 21.81 0.20 13.32
C ASP A 85 20.41 -0.24 12.84
N VAL A 86 19.37 0.50 13.27
CA VAL A 86 18.03 0.48 12.68
C VAL A 86 17.58 1.90 12.48
N PHE A 87 17.21 2.23 11.26
CA PHE A 87 16.65 3.53 10.91
C PHE A 87 15.15 3.48 10.79
N ALA A 88 14.48 4.54 11.25
CA ALA A 88 13.06 4.78 11.02
C ALA A 88 12.88 5.93 10.02
N VAL A 89 11.89 5.80 9.13
CA VAL A 89 11.50 6.85 8.18
C VAL A 89 10.01 6.71 7.86
N ASN A 90 9.29 7.85 7.81
CA ASN A 90 7.92 7.89 7.28
C ASN A 90 7.68 9.07 6.33
N ASP A 91 8.66 9.97 6.15
CA ASP A 91 8.53 11.15 5.29
C ASP A 91 8.15 10.74 3.86
N PRO A 92 6.96 11.14 3.35
CA PRO A 92 6.50 10.78 2.00
C PRO A 92 7.40 11.31 0.89
N TYR A 93 8.18 12.34 1.17
CA TYR A 93 9.11 12.97 0.23
C TYR A 93 10.55 12.45 0.35
N ALA A 94 10.76 11.48 1.26
CA ALA A 94 12.01 10.75 1.45
C ALA A 94 11.79 9.23 1.43
N GLY A 95 10.89 8.75 0.56
CA GLY A 95 10.62 7.32 0.36
C GLY A 95 9.50 6.75 1.24
N GLY A 96 8.81 7.57 2.04
CA GLY A 96 7.56 7.18 2.68
C GLY A 96 6.39 7.13 1.69
N THR A 97 5.22 6.78 2.19
CA THR A 97 3.94 6.74 1.46
C THR A 97 2.99 7.80 2.01
N HIS A 98 2.62 7.68 3.27
CA HIS A 98 1.98 8.67 4.12
C HIS A 98 2.49 8.49 5.56
N LEU A 99 2.28 9.49 6.42
CA LEU A 99 2.95 9.50 7.73
C LEU A 99 2.65 8.29 8.64
N PRO A 100 1.45 7.68 8.65
CA PRO A 100 1.21 6.47 9.43
C PRO A 100 2.10 5.27 9.06
N ASP A 101 2.62 5.21 7.83
CA ASP A 101 3.45 4.10 7.34
C ASP A 101 4.90 4.27 7.77
N ILE A 102 5.26 3.79 8.97
CA ILE A 102 6.65 3.83 9.44
C ILE A 102 7.43 2.66 8.83
N THR A 103 8.52 3.00 8.15
CA THR A 103 9.47 2.04 7.58
C THR A 103 10.67 1.92 8.48
N LEU A 104 11.06 0.69 8.85
CA LEU A 104 12.33 0.42 9.50
C LEU A 104 13.29 -0.27 8.53
N VAL A 105 14.52 0.23 8.46
CA VAL A 105 15.60 -0.30 7.60
C VAL A 105 16.78 -0.69 8.49
N SER A 106 17.22 -1.94 8.35
CA SER A 106 18.35 -2.51 9.09
C SER A 106 19.37 -3.09 8.12
N PRO A 107 20.67 -2.80 8.23
CA PRO A 107 21.68 -3.43 7.40
C PRO A 107 21.80 -4.93 7.71
N LEU A 108 21.89 -5.76 6.66
CA LEU A 108 22.30 -7.14 6.73
C LEU A 108 23.83 -7.21 6.65
N VAL A 109 24.44 -7.93 7.58
CA VAL A 109 25.89 -7.89 7.77
C VAL A 109 26.50 -9.29 7.65
N HIS A 110 27.59 -9.38 6.88
CA HIS A 110 28.44 -10.56 6.82
C HIS A 110 29.91 -10.12 6.93
N GLU A 111 30.70 -10.78 7.80
CA GLU A 111 32.14 -10.47 8.05
C GLU A 111 32.43 -8.99 8.29
N GLY A 112 31.48 -8.25 8.94
CA GLY A 112 31.61 -6.84 9.26
C GLY A 112 31.27 -5.88 8.11
N GLY A 113 30.98 -6.39 6.91
CA GLY A 113 30.50 -5.61 5.76
C GLY A 113 28.97 -5.65 5.63
N VAL A 114 28.37 -4.59 5.10
CA VAL A 114 26.95 -4.57 4.74
C VAL A 114 26.78 -5.28 3.40
N VAL A 115 25.95 -6.34 3.39
CA VAL A 115 25.65 -7.16 2.20
C VAL A 115 24.23 -6.95 1.67
N GLY A 116 23.42 -6.17 2.38
CA GLY A 116 22.06 -5.87 2.00
C GLY A 116 21.29 -5.19 3.14
N TYR A 117 19.96 -5.15 3.02
CA TYR A 117 19.08 -4.53 4.01
C TYR A 117 17.83 -5.37 4.24
N ALA A 118 17.41 -5.45 5.50
CA ALA A 118 16.10 -5.94 5.91
C ALA A 118 15.17 -4.75 6.16
N VAL A 119 13.97 -4.79 5.60
CA VAL A 119 13.04 -3.67 5.65
C VAL A 119 11.67 -4.17 6.07
N THR A 120 11.07 -3.47 7.03
CA THR A 120 9.65 -3.61 7.37
C THR A 120 8.95 -2.27 7.26
N ARG A 121 7.73 -2.27 6.72
CA ARG A 121 6.82 -1.12 6.72
C ARG A 121 5.52 -1.55 7.38
N ALA A 122 5.00 -0.73 8.27
CA ALA A 122 3.75 -1.00 8.94
C ALA A 122 2.94 0.30 9.13
N HIS A 123 1.63 0.20 8.93
CA HIS A 123 0.71 1.30 9.20
C HIS A 123 0.43 1.39 10.69
N HIS A 124 1.00 2.40 11.34
CA HIS A 124 0.75 2.70 12.74
C HIS A 124 -0.58 3.44 12.89
N SER A 125 -1.43 3.00 13.80
CA SER A 125 -2.78 3.55 13.95
C SER A 125 -2.83 5.00 14.45
N ASP A 126 -1.72 5.58 14.88
CA ASP A 126 -1.60 7.01 15.20
C ASP A 126 -0.13 7.44 15.23
N VAL A 127 0.20 8.51 14.53
CA VAL A 127 1.50 9.18 14.54
C VAL A 127 1.36 10.69 14.84
N GLY A 128 0.28 11.08 15.53
CA GLY A 128 -0.01 12.48 15.90
C GLY A 128 -0.85 13.21 14.84
N GLY A 129 -0.60 14.51 14.68
CA GLY A 129 -1.37 15.35 13.76
C GLY A 129 -2.68 15.86 14.33
N MET A 130 -3.47 16.53 13.46
CA MET A 130 -4.66 17.27 13.85
C MET A 130 -5.86 16.38 14.23
N SER A 131 -5.89 15.11 13.80
CA SER A 131 -6.99 14.17 14.08
C SER A 131 -6.46 12.85 14.64
N PRO A 132 -7.22 12.16 15.51
CA PRO A 132 -6.91 10.79 15.88
C PRO A 132 -6.73 9.92 14.63
N GLY A 133 -5.77 8.99 14.69
CA GLY A 133 -5.45 8.09 13.60
C GLY A 133 -4.60 8.69 12.49
N SER A 134 -4.21 9.96 12.61
CA SER A 134 -3.32 10.63 11.64
C SER A 134 -3.82 10.57 10.19
N MET A 135 -5.14 10.46 10.03
CA MET A 135 -5.84 10.39 8.74
C MET A 135 -6.94 11.49 8.67
N PRO A 136 -6.57 12.78 8.82
CA PRO A 136 -7.54 13.86 8.79
C PRO A 136 -8.20 13.97 7.41
N SER A 137 -9.50 14.21 7.36
CA SER A 137 -10.23 14.43 6.12
C SER A 137 -10.04 15.82 5.50
N ALA A 138 -9.47 16.76 6.25
CA ALA A 138 -9.40 18.17 5.89
C ALA A 138 -7.99 18.77 6.00
N SER A 139 -6.94 17.94 6.01
CA SER A 139 -5.55 18.44 6.00
C SER A 139 -5.22 19.14 4.67
N ARG A 140 -4.38 20.18 4.75
CA ARG A 140 -3.94 20.99 3.62
C ARG A 140 -2.42 21.02 3.47
N ASP A 141 -1.73 20.56 4.51
CA ASP A 141 -0.28 20.38 4.49
C ASP A 141 0.10 19.14 5.31
N LEU A 142 1.31 18.64 5.08
CA LEU A 142 1.85 17.43 5.70
C LEU A 142 1.89 17.50 7.23
N TYR A 143 2.15 18.69 7.79
CA TYR A 143 2.33 18.85 9.25
C TYR A 143 1.02 18.67 10.02
N GLN A 144 -0.11 18.82 9.36
CA GLN A 144 -1.43 18.52 9.94
C GLN A 144 -1.72 17.01 10.02
N GLU A 145 -1.02 16.20 9.24
CA GLU A 145 -1.25 14.75 9.12
C GLU A 145 -0.53 13.96 10.21
N GLY A 146 0.57 14.46 10.78
CA GLY A 146 1.29 13.77 11.83
C GLY A 146 2.75 14.20 11.98
N LEU A 147 3.49 13.42 12.77
CA LEU A 147 4.92 13.58 12.95
C LEU A 147 5.67 13.12 11.71
N VAL A 148 6.44 14.02 11.10
CA VAL A 148 7.37 13.69 10.00
C VAL A 148 8.65 13.13 10.61
N ILE A 149 9.00 11.90 10.24
CA ILE A 149 10.22 11.21 10.66
C ILE A 149 11.12 11.08 9.43
N PRO A 150 12.13 11.96 9.25
CA PRO A 150 13.15 11.77 8.24
C PRO A 150 14.02 10.55 8.61
N PRO A 151 14.91 10.04 7.72
CA PRO A 151 15.79 8.92 8.06
C PRO A 151 16.60 9.18 9.35
N VAL A 152 16.16 8.62 10.49
CA VAL A 152 16.78 8.77 11.82
C VAL A 152 17.08 7.42 12.44
N ARG A 153 18.16 7.34 13.23
CA ARG A 153 18.48 6.11 13.97
C ARG A 153 17.50 5.91 15.13
N LEU A 154 16.79 4.77 15.09
CA LEU A 154 15.98 4.26 16.21
C LEU A 154 16.81 3.33 17.12
N VAL A 155 17.75 2.58 16.50
CA VAL A 155 18.72 1.73 17.18
C VAL A 155 20.11 2.08 16.65
N ARG A 156 21.11 2.16 17.53
CA ARG A 156 22.52 2.41 17.19
C ARG A 156 23.38 1.29 17.78
N SER A 157 24.05 0.54 16.93
CA SER A 157 24.94 -0.56 17.34
C SER A 157 24.27 -1.55 18.31
N GLY A 158 22.98 -1.85 18.12
CA GLY A 158 22.19 -2.77 18.94
C GLY A 158 21.48 -2.15 20.15
N GLU A 159 21.69 -0.86 20.44
CA GLU A 159 21.07 -0.16 21.57
C GLU A 159 20.01 0.83 21.08
N GLU A 160 18.82 0.87 21.74
CA GLU A 160 17.77 1.85 21.44
C GLU A 160 18.28 3.27 21.64
N VAL A 161 18.02 4.17 20.70
CA VAL A 161 18.29 5.61 20.84
C VAL A 161 17.14 6.25 21.59
N ASP A 162 17.28 6.36 22.92
CA ASP A 162 16.22 6.80 23.83
C ASP A 162 15.63 8.16 23.44
N ASP A 163 16.44 9.14 23.08
CA ASP A 163 15.96 10.47 22.68
C ASP A 163 15.07 10.42 21.43
N THR A 164 15.43 9.61 20.43
CA THR A 164 14.62 9.43 19.21
C THR A 164 13.30 8.77 19.55
N LEU A 165 13.34 7.69 20.34
CA LEU A 165 12.13 6.98 20.73
C LEU A 165 11.21 7.85 21.58
N ARG A 166 11.74 8.58 22.55
CA ARG A 166 10.97 9.52 23.38
C ARG A 166 10.32 10.62 22.55
N LEU A 167 11.06 11.18 21.58
CA LEU A 167 10.51 12.21 20.68
C LEU A 167 9.31 11.65 19.89
N ILE A 168 9.43 10.46 19.30
CA ILE A 168 8.33 9.82 18.56
C ILE A 168 7.14 9.58 19.49
N LEU A 169 7.37 8.95 20.64
CA LEU A 169 6.30 8.57 21.58
C LEU A 169 5.60 9.76 22.23
N ALA A 170 6.26 10.89 22.38
CA ALA A 170 5.66 12.12 22.89
C ALA A 170 4.66 12.78 21.91
N ASN A 171 4.72 12.42 20.64
CA ASN A 171 3.88 13.00 19.57
C ASN A 171 2.71 12.11 19.16
N VAL A 172 2.52 10.93 19.77
CA VAL A 172 1.47 9.97 19.43
C VAL A 172 0.46 9.81 20.55
N ARG A 173 -0.80 9.46 20.23
CA ARG A 173 -1.88 9.32 21.22
C ARG A 173 -1.85 8.01 22.00
N THR A 174 -1.22 6.98 21.45
CA THR A 174 -1.15 5.64 22.08
C THR A 174 0.31 5.15 22.18
N PRO A 175 1.17 5.80 23.02
CA PRO A 175 2.62 5.60 23.01
C PRO A 175 3.05 4.16 23.33
N GLU A 176 2.39 3.46 24.24
CA GLU A 176 2.76 2.10 24.61
C GLU A 176 2.52 1.11 23.45
N VAL A 177 1.40 1.28 22.73
CA VAL A 177 1.09 0.46 21.56
C VAL A 177 2.11 0.75 20.44
N ARG A 178 2.46 2.02 20.20
CA ARG A 178 3.49 2.40 19.20
C ARG A 178 4.86 1.86 19.53
N ARG A 179 5.25 1.89 20.81
CA ARG A 179 6.50 1.29 21.28
C ARG A 179 6.52 -0.22 20.98
N GLY A 180 5.41 -0.91 21.25
CA GLY A 180 5.25 -2.34 20.97
C GLY A 180 5.38 -2.66 19.48
N ASP A 181 4.69 -1.89 18.62
CA ASP A 181 4.73 -2.08 17.17
C ASP A 181 6.12 -1.78 16.57
N LEU A 182 6.80 -0.72 17.02
CA LEU A 182 8.19 -0.43 16.59
C LEU A 182 9.15 -1.56 16.97
N ARG A 183 9.03 -2.11 18.19
CA ARG A 183 9.84 -3.27 18.62
C ARG A 183 9.52 -4.53 17.82
N ALA A 184 8.27 -4.75 17.44
CA ALA A 184 7.88 -5.85 16.56
C ALA A 184 8.54 -5.74 15.17
N GLN A 185 8.63 -4.54 14.59
CA GLN A 185 9.35 -4.30 13.35
C GLN A 185 10.87 -4.52 13.50
N VAL A 186 11.49 -4.06 14.60
CA VAL A 186 12.92 -4.32 14.90
C VAL A 186 13.18 -5.83 15.00
N ALA A 187 12.31 -6.57 15.70
CA ALA A 187 12.43 -8.02 15.83
C ALA A 187 12.29 -8.75 14.49
N ALA A 188 11.36 -8.31 13.63
CA ALA A 188 11.20 -8.86 12.29
C ALA A 188 12.45 -8.65 11.41
N ASN A 189 13.05 -7.46 11.45
CA ASN A 189 14.31 -7.19 10.74
C ASN A 189 15.47 -8.04 11.29
N ALA A 190 15.53 -8.27 12.60
CA ALA A 190 16.56 -9.12 13.21
C ALA A 190 16.45 -10.59 12.76
N VAL A 191 15.22 -11.08 12.53
CA VAL A 191 15.02 -12.43 11.94
C VAL A 191 15.67 -12.54 10.56
N ALA A 192 15.53 -11.53 9.72
CA ALA A 192 16.17 -11.53 8.40
C ALA A 192 17.70 -11.62 8.51
N GLN A 193 18.33 -10.87 9.42
CA GLN A 193 19.78 -10.93 9.65
C GLN A 193 20.20 -12.35 10.02
N GLU A 194 19.48 -13.00 10.91
CA GLU A 194 19.81 -14.37 11.35
C GLU A 194 19.62 -15.38 10.22
N ARG A 195 18.50 -15.31 9.47
CA ARG A 195 18.22 -16.24 8.38
C ARG A 195 19.19 -16.09 7.19
N VAL A 196 19.54 -14.85 6.84
CA VAL A 196 20.55 -14.61 5.80
C VAL A 196 21.92 -15.11 6.24
N ARG A 197 22.31 -14.90 7.51
CA ARG A 197 23.54 -15.45 8.09
C ARG A 197 23.56 -16.99 7.99
N GLU A 198 22.49 -17.68 8.41
CA GLU A 198 22.36 -19.14 8.31
C GLU A 198 22.43 -19.62 6.85
N LEU A 199 21.82 -18.88 5.92
CA LEU A 199 21.84 -19.22 4.49
C LEU A 199 23.28 -19.14 3.93
N ILE A 200 24.01 -18.08 4.30
CA ILE A 200 25.43 -17.89 3.94
C ILE A 200 26.30 -19.01 4.54
N GLU A 201 26.10 -19.38 5.79
CA GLU A 201 26.85 -20.47 6.43
C GLU A 201 26.66 -21.83 5.75
N ARG A 202 25.43 -22.09 5.28
CA ARG A 202 25.08 -23.36 4.61
C ARG A 202 25.54 -23.44 3.15
N ARG A 203 25.56 -22.30 2.43
CA ARG A 203 25.74 -22.28 0.97
C ARG A 203 27.01 -21.57 0.50
N GLY A 204 27.67 -20.82 1.40
CA GLY A 204 28.76 -19.92 1.07
C GLY A 204 28.32 -18.54 0.65
N ALA A 205 29.05 -17.51 1.06
CA ALA A 205 28.72 -16.11 0.77
C ALA A 205 28.65 -15.83 -0.73
N ASP A 206 29.64 -16.25 -1.49
CA ASP A 206 29.70 -16.05 -2.95
C ASP A 206 28.44 -16.56 -3.66
N VAL A 207 27.94 -17.74 -3.25
CA VAL A 207 26.75 -18.36 -3.85
C VAL A 207 25.49 -17.56 -3.51
N VAL A 208 25.34 -17.13 -2.24
CA VAL A 208 24.15 -16.37 -1.81
C VAL A 208 24.13 -14.98 -2.43
N LEU A 209 25.27 -14.29 -2.46
CA LEU A 209 25.35 -12.95 -3.05
C LEU A 209 25.18 -12.99 -4.59
N THR A 210 25.71 -14.02 -5.26
CA THR A 210 25.42 -14.22 -6.69
C THR A 210 23.94 -14.48 -6.93
N ALA A 211 23.25 -15.18 -6.01
CA ALA A 211 21.82 -15.39 -6.14
C ALA A 211 21.00 -14.09 -6.13
N PHE A 212 21.43 -13.04 -5.43
CA PHE A 212 20.77 -11.74 -5.44
C PHE A 212 20.70 -11.16 -6.86
N ASP A 213 21.83 -11.16 -7.57
CA ASP A 213 21.89 -10.69 -8.96
C ASP A 213 21.08 -11.60 -9.91
N ASP A 214 21.24 -12.92 -9.78
CA ASP A 214 20.62 -13.89 -10.69
C ASP A 214 19.08 -13.92 -10.54
N VAL A 215 18.53 -13.73 -9.32
CA VAL A 215 17.08 -13.64 -9.07
C VAL A 215 16.51 -12.40 -9.74
N LEU A 216 17.20 -11.26 -9.66
CA LEU A 216 16.82 -10.02 -10.34
C LEU A 216 16.84 -10.19 -11.86
N ALA A 217 17.94 -10.71 -12.39
CA ALA A 217 18.09 -10.95 -13.83
C ALA A 217 17.06 -11.96 -14.36
N TYR A 218 16.70 -12.97 -13.57
CA TYR A 218 15.65 -13.91 -13.92
C TYR A 218 14.28 -13.24 -14.02
N ALA A 219 13.89 -12.44 -13.03
CA ALA A 219 12.62 -11.73 -13.00
C ALA A 219 12.53 -10.71 -14.16
N GLU A 220 13.62 -9.98 -14.45
CA GLU A 220 13.67 -9.04 -15.56
C GLU A 220 13.43 -9.74 -16.90
N ARG A 221 14.15 -10.84 -17.19
CA ARG A 221 13.93 -11.62 -18.43
C ARG A 221 12.48 -12.08 -18.56
N ARG A 222 11.89 -12.60 -17.47
CA ARG A 222 10.50 -13.07 -17.47
C ARG A 222 9.51 -11.93 -17.76
N SER A 223 9.74 -10.75 -17.17
CA SER A 223 8.90 -9.57 -17.44
C SER A 223 9.05 -9.08 -18.86
N ARG A 224 10.28 -9.00 -19.39
CA ARG A 224 10.51 -8.63 -20.80
C ARG A 224 9.87 -9.60 -21.76
N ASP A 225 10.00 -10.92 -21.53
CA ASP A 225 9.36 -11.93 -22.36
C ASP A 225 7.83 -11.83 -22.35
N ALA A 226 7.25 -11.51 -21.21
CA ALA A 226 5.81 -11.33 -21.08
C ALA A 226 5.33 -10.02 -21.76
N ILE A 227 6.11 -8.94 -21.67
CA ILE A 227 5.79 -7.68 -22.34
C ILE A 227 5.86 -7.83 -23.88
N ARG A 228 6.86 -8.56 -24.42
CA ARG A 228 6.93 -8.86 -25.87
C ARG A 228 5.71 -9.59 -26.42
N ALA A 229 4.95 -10.26 -25.59
CA ALA A 229 3.71 -10.91 -26.00
C ALA A 229 2.52 -9.95 -26.12
N LEU A 230 2.65 -8.72 -25.61
CA LEU A 230 1.66 -7.68 -25.74
C LEU A 230 1.82 -6.94 -27.08
N PRO A 231 0.75 -6.41 -27.68
CA PRO A 231 0.87 -5.62 -28.91
C PRO A 231 1.56 -4.29 -28.63
N ASP A 232 2.51 -3.92 -29.49
CA ASP A 232 3.11 -2.59 -29.48
C ASP A 232 2.07 -1.50 -29.75
N GLY A 233 2.25 -0.33 -29.19
CA GLY A 233 1.37 0.81 -29.41
C GLY A 233 1.28 1.79 -28.26
N GLU A 234 0.46 2.82 -28.48
CA GLU A 234 0.11 3.82 -27.47
C GLU A 234 -1.31 3.61 -26.96
N TYR A 235 -1.46 3.60 -25.66
CA TYR A 235 -2.73 3.36 -24.97
C TYR A 235 -2.97 4.46 -23.94
N ALA A 236 -4.21 4.94 -23.83
CA ALA A 236 -4.55 6.00 -22.90
C ALA A 236 -5.61 5.53 -21.90
N GLY A 237 -5.47 5.98 -20.66
CA GLY A 237 -6.44 5.81 -19.59
C GLY A 237 -6.70 7.13 -18.88
N GLU A 238 -7.92 7.32 -18.41
CA GLU A 238 -8.32 8.50 -17.63
C GLU A 238 -9.28 8.08 -16.53
N THR A 239 -9.05 8.58 -15.34
CA THR A 239 -9.90 8.42 -14.16
C THR A 239 -9.95 9.75 -13.41
N GLU A 240 -10.77 9.81 -12.37
CA GLU A 240 -10.93 10.98 -11.52
C GLU A 240 -10.97 10.60 -10.04
N VAL A 241 -10.44 11.48 -9.17
CA VAL A 241 -10.70 11.48 -7.73
C VAL A 241 -11.89 12.40 -7.47
N GLU A 242 -12.89 11.93 -6.73
CA GLU A 242 -14.13 12.68 -6.45
C GLU A 242 -13.93 13.74 -5.37
N GLY A 243 -13.39 14.90 -5.76
CA GLY A 243 -13.07 15.99 -4.85
C GLY A 243 -11.81 15.77 -4.01
N ASP A 244 -11.30 16.84 -3.45
CA ASP A 244 -10.05 16.85 -2.67
C ASP A 244 -10.27 16.97 -1.14
N GLY A 245 -11.51 16.92 -0.69
CA GLY A 245 -11.89 17.19 0.71
C GLY A 245 -12.11 18.68 1.00
N SER A 246 -11.74 19.57 0.07
CA SER A 246 -11.98 21.02 0.14
C SER A 246 -13.05 21.45 -0.87
N THR A 247 -13.09 20.81 -2.00
CA THR A 247 -14.07 20.99 -3.08
C THR A 247 -14.62 19.64 -3.53
N ASP A 248 -15.81 19.65 -4.14
CA ASP A 248 -16.45 18.48 -4.73
C ASP A 248 -16.11 18.32 -6.23
N GLU A 249 -15.19 19.14 -6.76
CA GLU A 249 -14.78 19.07 -8.16
C GLU A 249 -13.94 17.81 -8.41
N ASP A 250 -14.21 17.12 -9.52
CA ASP A 250 -13.43 15.96 -9.92
C ASP A 250 -12.01 16.35 -10.30
N VAL A 251 -11.04 15.61 -9.77
CA VAL A 251 -9.61 15.82 -10.03
C VAL A 251 -9.11 14.75 -10.99
N PRO A 252 -8.94 15.06 -12.29
CA PRO A 252 -8.60 14.08 -13.32
C PRO A 252 -7.16 13.58 -13.22
N ILE A 253 -7.01 12.28 -13.45
CA ILE A 253 -5.72 11.57 -13.63
C ILE A 253 -5.70 11.03 -15.05
N ARG A 254 -4.69 11.42 -15.83
CA ARG A 254 -4.45 10.98 -17.18
C ARG A 254 -3.18 10.19 -17.27
N VAL A 255 -3.21 9.10 -18.04
CA VAL A 255 -2.02 8.29 -18.32
C VAL A 255 -1.95 7.97 -19.80
N ARG A 256 -0.75 8.07 -20.37
CA ARG A 256 -0.39 7.49 -21.64
C ARG A 256 0.60 6.35 -21.38
N LEU A 257 0.34 5.21 -21.95
CA LEU A 257 1.16 4.02 -21.86
C LEU A 257 1.67 3.71 -23.27
N SER A 258 2.99 3.53 -23.42
CA SER A 258 3.64 3.11 -24.66
C SER A 258 4.28 1.75 -24.44
N ILE A 259 3.93 0.78 -25.27
CA ILE A 259 4.55 -0.55 -25.32
C ILE A 259 5.41 -0.60 -26.58
N GLU A 260 6.70 -0.86 -26.40
CA GLU A 260 7.66 -0.97 -27.49
C GLU A 260 8.61 -2.15 -27.20
N ASP A 261 8.53 -3.21 -28.02
CA ASP A 261 9.26 -4.47 -27.88
C ASP A 261 9.09 -5.09 -26.49
N ASP A 262 10.04 -4.92 -25.59
CA ASP A 262 10.06 -5.55 -24.26
C ASP A 262 9.99 -4.56 -23.10
N ALA A 263 9.58 -3.32 -23.37
CA ALA A 263 9.53 -2.23 -22.40
C ALA A 263 8.17 -1.51 -22.40
N ILE A 264 7.84 -0.94 -21.26
CA ILE A 264 6.64 -0.12 -21.08
C ILE A 264 7.02 1.24 -20.52
N ALA A 265 6.63 2.31 -21.20
CA ALA A 265 6.70 3.66 -20.68
C ALA A 265 5.32 4.11 -20.22
N ILE A 266 5.25 4.66 -19.01
CA ILE A 266 4.02 5.18 -18.39
C ILE A 266 4.22 6.66 -18.14
N ASP A 267 3.41 7.51 -18.78
CA ASP A 267 3.50 8.96 -18.74
C ASP A 267 2.19 9.55 -18.22
N PHE A 268 2.27 10.34 -17.14
CA PHE A 268 1.15 11.03 -16.50
C PHE A 268 1.02 12.50 -16.94
N GLU A 269 1.66 12.91 -18.05
CA GLU A 269 1.50 14.26 -18.58
C GLU A 269 0.02 14.58 -18.85
N GLY A 270 -0.42 15.77 -18.42
CA GLY A 270 -1.82 16.20 -18.51
C GLY A 270 -2.70 15.78 -17.30
N THR A 271 -2.15 15.10 -16.30
CA THR A 271 -2.78 14.94 -14.98
C THR A 271 -2.88 16.28 -14.26
N SER A 272 -3.93 16.48 -13.47
CA SER A 272 -4.12 17.70 -12.68
C SER A 272 -2.88 18.09 -11.88
N PRO A 273 -2.63 19.40 -11.71
CA PRO A 273 -1.71 19.88 -10.69
C PRO A 273 -2.08 19.38 -9.29
N ALA A 274 -1.13 19.45 -8.36
CA ALA A 274 -1.42 19.20 -6.95
C ALA A 274 -2.52 20.17 -6.46
N VAL A 275 -3.41 19.64 -5.61
CA VAL A 275 -4.59 20.33 -5.09
C VAL A 275 -4.38 20.79 -3.64
N ALA A 276 -5.29 21.65 -3.14
CA ALA A 276 -5.20 22.18 -1.79
C ALA A 276 -5.53 21.15 -0.69
N GLY A 277 -6.31 20.13 -1.02
CA GLY A 277 -6.68 19.05 -0.11
C GLY A 277 -5.62 17.94 -0.02
N ASN A 278 -5.97 16.83 0.59
CA ASN A 278 -5.03 15.78 0.99
C ASN A 278 -4.96 14.56 0.05
N VAL A 279 -5.57 14.67 -1.13
CA VAL A 279 -5.55 13.60 -2.13
C VAL A 279 -4.29 13.61 -3.02
N ASN A 280 -3.34 14.51 -2.76
CA ASN A 280 -2.07 14.52 -3.48
C ASN A 280 -1.27 13.24 -3.19
N CYS A 281 -0.54 12.77 -4.19
CA CYS A 281 0.16 11.49 -4.12
C CYS A 281 1.68 11.70 -4.27
N PRO A 282 2.53 11.14 -3.39
CA PRO A 282 3.97 11.16 -3.61
C PRO A 282 4.35 10.18 -4.73
N LEU A 283 5.45 10.42 -5.42
CA LEU A 283 5.91 9.63 -6.56
C LEU A 283 6.08 8.14 -6.21
N SER A 284 6.52 7.84 -4.99
CA SER A 284 6.69 6.48 -4.47
C SER A 284 5.39 5.66 -4.54
N VAL A 285 4.26 6.26 -4.17
CA VAL A 285 2.93 5.63 -4.24
C VAL A 285 2.46 5.48 -5.69
N THR A 286 2.72 6.47 -6.54
CA THR A 286 2.42 6.39 -7.98
C THR A 286 3.16 5.22 -8.63
N ARG A 287 4.44 5.03 -8.31
CA ARG A 287 5.21 3.85 -8.74
C ARG A 287 4.59 2.55 -8.26
N SER A 288 4.17 2.48 -7.00
CA SER A 288 3.49 1.30 -6.45
C SER A 288 2.22 0.95 -7.25
N ALA A 289 1.41 1.95 -7.60
CA ALA A 289 0.19 1.73 -8.39
C ALA A 289 0.50 1.25 -9.82
N CYS A 290 1.55 1.76 -10.46
CA CYS A 290 2.01 1.28 -11.77
C CYS A 290 2.51 -0.18 -11.68
N TYR A 291 3.29 -0.51 -10.65
CA TYR A 291 3.79 -1.88 -10.44
C TYR A 291 2.65 -2.86 -10.17
N PHE A 292 1.67 -2.46 -9.38
CA PHE A 292 0.47 -3.26 -9.16
C PHE A 292 -0.27 -3.53 -10.48
N ALA A 293 -0.54 -2.49 -11.29
CA ALA A 293 -1.25 -2.64 -12.56
C ALA A 293 -0.50 -3.59 -13.52
N LEU A 294 0.84 -3.48 -13.58
CA LEU A 294 1.66 -4.42 -14.34
C LEU A 294 1.52 -5.86 -13.83
N ARG A 295 1.54 -6.06 -12.52
CA ARG A 295 1.36 -7.39 -11.91
C ARG A 295 0.01 -8.03 -12.24
N VAL A 296 -1.03 -7.22 -12.40
CA VAL A 296 -2.37 -7.70 -12.82
C VAL A 296 -2.37 -8.12 -14.29
N ALA A 297 -1.61 -7.41 -15.15
CA ALA A 297 -1.59 -7.66 -16.59
C ALA A 297 -0.61 -8.75 -17.03
N LEU A 298 0.45 -9.03 -16.25
CA LEU A 298 1.48 -10.01 -16.56
C LEU A 298 1.29 -11.34 -15.78
N PRO A 299 1.95 -12.44 -16.22
CA PRO A 299 1.87 -13.73 -15.53
C PRO A 299 2.22 -13.62 -14.02
N GLY A 300 1.36 -14.20 -13.17
CA GLY A 300 1.47 -14.09 -11.72
C GLY A 300 2.65 -14.84 -11.10
N ASP A 301 3.35 -15.68 -11.85
CA ASP A 301 4.51 -16.47 -11.42
C ASP A 301 5.87 -15.75 -11.58
N ILE A 302 5.87 -14.51 -12.08
CA ILE A 302 7.08 -13.68 -12.14
C ILE A 302 7.41 -13.23 -10.69
N PRO A 303 8.65 -13.49 -10.21
CA PRO A 303 9.05 -13.09 -8.85
C PRO A 303 8.90 -11.60 -8.60
N VAL A 304 8.40 -11.22 -7.43
CA VAL A 304 8.22 -9.81 -7.04
C VAL A 304 9.54 -9.26 -6.49
N ASN A 305 10.27 -8.57 -7.36
CA ASN A 305 11.54 -7.92 -7.01
C ASN A 305 11.86 -6.78 -8.00
N ALA A 306 12.95 -6.07 -7.79
CA ALA A 306 13.36 -4.95 -8.64
C ALA A 306 13.54 -5.34 -10.12
N GLY A 307 13.96 -6.57 -10.42
CA GLY A 307 14.09 -7.07 -11.79
C GLY A 307 12.76 -7.13 -12.53
N ALA A 308 11.67 -7.51 -11.87
CA ALA A 308 10.35 -7.55 -12.48
C ALA A 308 9.87 -6.19 -13.01
N TYR A 309 10.35 -5.11 -12.40
CA TYR A 309 9.97 -3.75 -12.74
C TYR A 309 11.02 -3.01 -13.59
N ALA A 310 12.16 -3.63 -13.86
CA ALA A 310 13.24 -3.03 -14.66
C ALA A 310 12.81 -2.61 -16.09
N PRO A 311 11.87 -3.32 -16.77
CA PRO A 311 11.37 -2.89 -18.08
C PRO A 311 10.44 -1.67 -18.05
N LEU A 312 10.07 -1.13 -16.89
CA LEU A 312 9.17 0.02 -16.77
C LEU A 312 9.94 1.32 -16.63
N SER A 313 9.51 2.32 -17.38
CA SER A 313 9.83 3.72 -17.12
C SER A 313 8.55 4.47 -16.72
N ILE A 314 8.62 5.29 -15.66
CA ILE A 314 7.47 6.03 -15.15
C ILE A 314 7.83 7.50 -15.07
N HIS A 315 7.09 8.31 -15.82
CA HIS A 315 7.17 9.76 -15.78
C HIS A 315 5.91 10.35 -15.18
N ALA A 316 6.06 11.18 -14.14
CA ALA A 316 4.99 11.96 -13.53
C ALA A 316 5.48 13.39 -13.31
N PRO A 317 4.80 14.42 -13.87
CA PRO A 317 5.24 15.81 -13.77
C PRO A 317 5.34 16.25 -12.31
N ALA A 318 6.47 16.83 -11.92
CA ALA A 318 6.70 17.27 -10.56
C ALA A 318 5.76 18.44 -10.18
N GLY A 319 5.04 18.29 -9.08
CA GLY A 319 3.99 19.21 -8.64
C GLY A 319 2.60 18.90 -9.21
N SER A 320 2.44 17.76 -9.88
CA SER A 320 1.14 17.22 -10.23
C SER A 320 0.50 16.45 -9.04
N LEU A 321 -0.78 16.12 -9.15
CA LEU A 321 -1.52 15.29 -8.19
C LEU A 321 -0.79 13.98 -7.87
N VAL A 322 -0.13 13.37 -8.85
CA VAL A 322 0.54 12.06 -8.79
C VAL A 322 2.04 12.14 -8.51
N ASN A 323 2.58 13.34 -8.35
CA ASN A 323 3.97 13.62 -7.95
C ASN A 323 4.05 14.97 -7.22
N ALA A 324 3.34 15.02 -6.09
CA ALA A 324 3.26 16.22 -5.28
C ALA A 324 4.61 16.58 -4.62
N ARG A 325 4.77 17.86 -4.29
CA ARG A 325 5.95 18.39 -3.61
C ARG A 325 5.64 18.72 -2.16
N SER A 326 6.64 18.53 -1.29
CA SER A 326 6.56 18.99 0.09
C SER A 326 6.24 20.49 0.14
N PRO A 327 5.36 20.91 1.08
CA PRO A 327 4.69 20.16 2.13
C PRO A 327 3.23 19.79 1.81
N SER A 328 2.89 19.47 0.56
CA SER A 328 1.51 19.08 0.22
C SER A 328 0.98 17.97 1.13
N ALA A 329 -0.30 18.04 1.52
CA ALA A 329 -0.97 16.97 2.24
C ALA A 329 -1.18 15.75 1.31
N VAL A 330 -0.91 14.53 1.80
CA VAL A 330 -0.87 13.31 0.98
C VAL A 330 -1.59 12.11 1.59
N VAL A 331 -2.21 12.28 2.74
CA VAL A 331 -2.76 11.13 3.50
C VAL A 331 -3.82 10.38 2.71
N ALA A 332 -4.74 11.05 2.02
CA ALA A 332 -5.73 10.42 1.17
C ALA A 332 -5.17 10.03 -0.21
N GLY A 333 -4.04 10.61 -0.61
CA GLY A 333 -3.32 10.20 -1.83
C GLY A 333 -2.87 8.75 -1.77
N ASN A 334 -2.34 8.32 -0.63
CA ASN A 334 -1.93 6.94 -0.39
C ASN A 334 -3.10 5.94 -0.51
N VAL A 335 -4.30 6.30 -0.13
CA VAL A 335 -5.44 5.39 0.01
C VAL A 335 -6.50 5.55 -1.09
N GLU A 336 -6.71 6.74 -1.65
CA GLU A 336 -7.73 6.98 -2.66
C GLU A 336 -7.13 7.26 -4.04
N THR A 337 -6.18 8.20 -4.14
CA THR A 337 -5.53 8.52 -5.42
C THR A 337 -4.73 7.34 -5.97
N SER A 338 -4.10 6.55 -5.11
CA SER A 338 -3.41 5.30 -5.51
C SER A 338 -4.33 4.33 -6.23
N GLN A 339 -5.57 4.16 -5.77
CA GLN A 339 -6.59 3.33 -6.42
C GLN A 339 -6.93 3.87 -7.81
N ARG A 340 -7.08 5.20 -7.93
CA ARG A 340 -7.41 5.85 -9.21
C ARG A 340 -6.25 5.76 -10.20
N ILE A 341 -4.99 5.89 -9.75
CA ILE A 341 -3.81 5.69 -10.58
C ILE A 341 -3.78 4.26 -11.12
N ALA A 342 -3.97 3.27 -10.25
CA ALA A 342 -4.02 1.86 -10.66
C ALA A 342 -5.11 1.60 -11.71
N ASP A 343 -6.31 2.16 -11.50
CA ASP A 343 -7.40 2.03 -12.47
C ASP A 343 -7.09 2.73 -13.81
N ALA A 344 -6.49 3.93 -13.79
CA ALA A 344 -6.10 4.62 -15.03
C ALA A 344 -5.10 3.79 -15.85
N VAL A 345 -4.09 3.20 -15.18
CA VAL A 345 -3.09 2.35 -15.84
C VAL A 345 -3.73 1.05 -16.33
N LEU A 346 -4.61 0.41 -15.55
CA LEU A 346 -5.34 -0.79 -15.97
C LEU A 346 -6.29 -0.52 -17.13
N LEU A 347 -6.95 0.63 -17.19
CA LEU A 347 -7.79 1.04 -18.33
C LEU A 347 -6.95 1.18 -19.62
N ALA A 348 -5.73 1.71 -19.53
CA ALA A 348 -4.82 1.78 -20.66
C ALA A 348 -4.34 0.36 -21.06
N LEU A 349 -3.86 -0.44 -20.12
CA LEU A 349 -3.40 -1.81 -20.33
C LEU A 349 -4.49 -2.74 -20.85
N GLY A 350 -5.75 -2.54 -20.47
CA GLY A 350 -6.90 -3.35 -20.90
C GLY A 350 -7.21 -3.28 -22.39
N ARG A 351 -6.51 -2.43 -23.15
CA ARG A 351 -6.53 -2.38 -24.61
C ARG A 351 -5.47 -3.28 -25.25
N ALA A 352 -4.46 -3.67 -24.47
CA ALA A 352 -3.34 -4.51 -24.90
C ALA A 352 -3.33 -5.88 -24.21
N ALA A 353 -3.93 -6.00 -23.02
CA ALA A 353 -3.93 -7.19 -22.18
C ALA A 353 -5.34 -7.50 -21.65
N ASP A 354 -5.56 -8.74 -21.22
CA ASP A 354 -6.78 -9.14 -20.53
C ASP A 354 -6.67 -8.74 -19.06
N VAL A 355 -7.41 -7.68 -18.68
CA VAL A 355 -7.46 -7.17 -17.30
C VAL A 355 -8.91 -7.18 -16.80
N PRO A 356 -9.13 -7.31 -15.49
CA PRO A 356 -10.48 -7.26 -14.92
C PRO A 356 -11.12 -5.88 -15.10
N ALA A 357 -12.45 -5.83 -14.99
CA ALA A 357 -13.19 -4.59 -14.80
C ALA A 357 -12.76 -3.90 -13.50
N GLU A 358 -13.09 -2.60 -13.33
CA GLU A 358 -12.75 -1.87 -12.11
C GLU A 358 -13.40 -2.52 -10.89
N GLY A 359 -12.62 -2.69 -9.82
CA GLY A 359 -13.13 -3.04 -8.51
C GLY A 359 -13.71 -1.83 -7.80
N GLN A 360 -14.05 -1.96 -6.50
CA GLN A 360 -14.65 -0.87 -5.70
C GLN A 360 -13.90 0.47 -5.78
N GLY A 361 -12.60 0.44 -6.03
CA GLY A 361 -11.76 1.60 -6.36
C GLY A 361 -11.62 2.65 -5.27
N THR A 362 -11.74 2.27 -4.04
CA THR A 362 -11.56 3.10 -2.83
C THR A 362 -11.17 2.18 -1.68
N MET A 363 -10.39 2.66 -0.72
CA MET A 363 -10.09 1.86 0.46
C MET A 363 -11.19 1.97 1.54
N ASN A 364 -12.14 2.90 1.37
CA ASN A 364 -13.20 3.14 2.34
C ASN A 364 -12.67 3.30 3.77
N ASN A 365 -11.78 4.27 3.97
CA ASN A 365 -11.11 4.47 5.25
C ASN A 365 -12.07 5.05 6.29
N VAL A 366 -12.11 4.40 7.45
CA VAL A 366 -12.84 4.83 8.64
C VAL A 366 -11.86 4.98 9.78
N VAL A 367 -11.78 6.16 10.35
CA VAL A 367 -11.04 6.42 11.58
C VAL A 367 -12.02 6.93 12.63
N ILE A 368 -12.02 6.29 13.79
CA ILE A 368 -12.77 6.73 14.96
C ILE A 368 -11.80 6.77 16.13
N GLY A 369 -11.69 7.91 16.82
CA GLY A 369 -10.77 8.01 17.93
C GLY A 369 -11.29 8.90 19.04
N GLY A 370 -10.94 8.52 20.28
CA GLY A 370 -11.25 9.24 21.48
C GLY A 370 -10.04 9.37 22.41
N PRO A 371 -10.22 9.83 23.66
CA PRO A 371 -9.13 9.94 24.61
C PRO A 371 -8.46 8.58 24.87
N GLY A 372 -7.21 8.41 24.43
CA GLY A 372 -6.41 7.22 24.69
C GLY A 372 -6.65 6.01 23.79
N TRP A 373 -7.46 6.15 22.75
CA TRP A 373 -7.68 5.07 21.78
C TRP A 373 -7.90 5.61 20.37
N THR A 374 -7.56 4.81 19.37
CA THR A 374 -7.78 5.11 17.95
C THR A 374 -8.03 3.81 17.19
N TYR A 375 -9.18 3.73 16.60
CA TYR A 375 -9.56 2.69 15.65
C TYR A 375 -9.39 3.20 14.22
N TYR A 376 -8.74 2.40 13.35
CA TYR A 376 -8.62 2.63 11.91
C TYR A 376 -8.97 1.34 11.15
N GLU A 377 -9.77 1.48 10.09
CA GLU A 377 -10.09 0.36 9.21
C GLU A 377 -10.26 0.81 7.77
N THR A 378 -9.73 0.01 6.83
CA THR A 378 -10.13 0.00 5.43
C THR A 378 -11.19 -1.07 5.25
N ILE A 379 -12.20 -0.84 4.39
CA ILE A 379 -13.33 -1.76 4.24
C ILE A 379 -13.36 -2.30 2.80
N GLY A 380 -13.46 -3.64 2.68
CA GLY A 380 -13.60 -4.33 1.41
C GLY A 380 -14.91 -4.01 0.68
N GLY A 381 -14.99 -4.38 -0.59
CA GLY A 381 -16.19 -4.19 -1.42
C GLY A 381 -16.21 -5.15 -2.60
N GLY A 382 -16.80 -4.74 -3.73
CA GLY A 382 -16.89 -5.59 -4.90
C GLY A 382 -15.60 -5.58 -5.74
N GLN A 383 -15.10 -6.76 -6.11
CA GLN A 383 -14.07 -6.92 -7.15
C GLN A 383 -14.71 -6.82 -8.53
N GLY A 384 -14.03 -6.23 -9.50
CA GLY A 384 -14.42 -6.28 -10.90
C GLY A 384 -14.41 -7.69 -11.45
N ALA A 385 -15.35 -8.01 -12.34
CA ALA A 385 -15.35 -9.28 -13.07
C ALA A 385 -14.25 -9.31 -14.13
N SER A 386 -13.90 -10.51 -14.61
CA SER A 386 -12.88 -10.72 -15.63
C SER A 386 -13.37 -11.72 -16.70
N SER A 387 -12.55 -11.95 -17.72
CA SER A 387 -12.78 -12.99 -18.71
C SER A 387 -12.89 -14.40 -18.09
N ALA A 388 -12.21 -14.60 -16.94
CA ALA A 388 -12.18 -15.88 -16.23
C ALA A 388 -13.42 -16.16 -15.37
N GLY A 389 -14.19 -15.11 -14.97
CA GLY A 389 -15.35 -15.30 -14.13
C GLY A 389 -15.88 -14.07 -13.43
N PRO A 390 -16.90 -14.25 -12.56
CA PRO A 390 -17.48 -13.16 -11.78
C PRO A 390 -16.50 -12.62 -10.75
N GLY A 391 -16.67 -11.33 -10.40
CA GLY A 391 -15.88 -10.69 -9.34
C GLY A 391 -16.30 -11.19 -7.96
N PRO A 392 -15.35 -11.49 -7.06
CA PRO A 392 -15.64 -11.78 -5.65
C PRO A 392 -16.33 -10.61 -4.95
N SER A 393 -17.23 -10.93 -4.01
CA SER A 393 -17.97 -9.96 -3.20
C SER A 393 -17.29 -9.76 -1.84
N GLY A 394 -17.30 -8.53 -1.32
CA GLY A 394 -16.87 -8.21 0.04
C GLY A 394 -15.37 -8.41 0.29
N VAL A 395 -14.53 -8.16 -0.70
CA VAL A 395 -13.07 -8.34 -0.64
C VAL A 395 -12.32 -7.02 -0.75
N HIS A 396 -11.08 -6.99 -0.27
CA HIS A 396 -10.17 -5.88 -0.55
C HIS A 396 -9.70 -5.95 -2.01
N VAL A 397 -9.55 -4.79 -2.65
CA VAL A 397 -9.34 -4.67 -4.10
C VAL A 397 -8.27 -3.62 -4.40
N GLY A 398 -7.57 -3.81 -5.52
CA GLY A 398 -6.60 -2.84 -6.02
C GLY A 398 -5.42 -2.68 -5.07
N MET A 399 -5.19 -1.45 -4.64
CA MET A 399 -4.05 -1.09 -3.77
C MET A 399 -4.24 -1.50 -2.30
N SER A 400 -5.39 -2.09 -1.93
CA SER A 400 -5.73 -2.58 -0.60
C SER A 400 -5.81 -4.11 -0.56
N ASN A 401 -5.22 -4.72 0.45
CA ASN A 401 -5.27 -6.17 0.68
C ASN A 401 -5.24 -6.52 2.19
N THR A 402 -5.69 -5.60 3.03
CA THR A 402 -5.80 -5.84 4.46
C THR A 402 -6.95 -6.82 4.77
N LEU A 403 -6.99 -7.33 5.99
CA LEU A 403 -8.18 -7.99 6.52
C LEU A 403 -9.07 -6.97 7.23
N ASN A 404 -10.36 -7.28 7.39
CA ASN A 404 -11.22 -6.51 8.27
C ASN A 404 -10.99 -6.93 9.72
N THR A 405 -11.09 -5.96 10.65
CA THR A 405 -10.97 -6.27 12.08
C THR A 405 -12.14 -7.19 12.50
N PRO A 406 -11.86 -8.36 13.10
CA PRO A 406 -12.90 -9.21 13.65
C PRO A 406 -13.79 -8.45 14.62
N VAL A 407 -15.11 -8.72 14.58
CA VAL A 407 -16.08 -8.00 15.41
C VAL A 407 -15.72 -8.09 16.89
N GLU A 408 -15.35 -9.28 17.34
CA GLU A 408 -14.97 -9.56 18.73
C GLU A 408 -13.73 -8.76 19.15
N ALA A 409 -12.70 -8.71 18.31
CA ALA A 409 -11.48 -7.93 18.58
C ALA A 409 -11.79 -6.43 18.66
N LEU A 410 -12.60 -5.92 17.74
CA LEU A 410 -13.02 -4.52 17.72
C LEU A 410 -13.78 -4.13 18.99
N GLU A 411 -14.79 -4.92 19.38
CA GLU A 411 -15.64 -4.62 20.52
C GLU A 411 -14.94 -4.82 21.89
N LEU A 412 -13.89 -5.66 21.93
CA LEU A 412 -13.06 -5.84 23.12
C LEU A 412 -12.02 -4.74 23.30
N GLU A 413 -11.47 -4.23 22.20
CA GLU A 413 -10.36 -3.26 22.24
C GLU A 413 -10.86 -1.82 22.30
N PHE A 414 -12.00 -1.52 21.67
CA PHE A 414 -12.50 -0.15 21.50
C PHE A 414 -13.91 0.02 22.09
N PRO A 415 -14.31 1.22 22.52
CA PRO A 415 -15.69 1.52 22.93
C PRO A 415 -16.59 1.67 21.70
N LEU A 416 -16.64 0.63 20.88
CA LEU A 416 -17.37 0.54 19.64
C LEU A 416 -18.21 -0.74 19.63
N ARG A 417 -19.32 -0.74 18.88
CA ARG A 417 -20.17 -1.92 18.64
C ARG A 417 -20.49 -2.04 17.17
N VAL A 418 -20.33 -3.22 16.61
CA VAL A 418 -20.73 -3.49 15.22
C VAL A 418 -22.23 -3.80 15.18
N GLU A 419 -23.00 -2.95 14.52
CA GLU A 419 -24.44 -3.11 14.36
C GLU A 419 -24.79 -3.95 13.11
N ARG A 420 -24.00 -3.80 12.02
CA ARG A 420 -24.19 -4.53 10.77
C ARG A 420 -22.84 -4.82 10.13
N TYR A 421 -22.70 -6.03 9.60
CA TYR A 421 -21.58 -6.42 8.75
C TYR A 421 -22.10 -7.49 7.76
N GLU A 422 -22.49 -7.05 6.57
CA GLU A 422 -23.19 -7.88 5.59
C GLU A 422 -22.90 -7.47 4.16
N LEU A 423 -23.15 -8.33 3.19
CA LEU A 423 -23.04 -8.02 1.77
C LEU A 423 -24.19 -7.11 1.30
N ARG A 424 -23.87 -6.16 0.43
CA ARG A 424 -24.83 -5.31 -0.31
C ARG A 424 -25.23 -6.03 -1.59
N TYR A 425 -26.10 -7.01 -1.51
CA TYR A 425 -26.54 -7.76 -2.67
C TYR A 425 -27.12 -6.86 -3.76
N GLY A 426 -26.78 -7.17 -5.04
CA GLY A 426 -27.25 -6.45 -6.19
C GLY A 426 -26.40 -5.23 -6.56
N THR A 427 -25.25 -5.01 -5.94
CA THR A 427 -24.39 -3.86 -6.23
C THR A 427 -23.30 -4.12 -7.25
N GLY A 428 -22.97 -5.37 -7.57
CA GLY A 428 -22.07 -5.71 -8.66
C GLY A 428 -22.67 -5.40 -10.02
N GLY A 429 -21.85 -4.89 -10.95
CA GLY A 429 -22.23 -4.54 -12.32
C GLY A 429 -22.66 -5.76 -13.13
N GLU A 430 -23.69 -5.59 -13.98
CA GLU A 430 -24.19 -6.64 -14.86
C GLU A 430 -23.22 -6.92 -16.02
N GLY A 431 -23.27 -8.13 -16.58
CA GLY A 431 -22.47 -8.58 -17.71
C GLY A 431 -22.50 -10.09 -17.85
N ARG A 432 -21.78 -10.62 -18.86
CA ARG A 432 -21.57 -12.06 -18.99
C ARG A 432 -21.01 -12.66 -17.68
N HIS A 433 -20.12 -11.92 -17.06
CA HIS A 433 -19.65 -12.16 -15.70
C HIS A 433 -19.97 -10.94 -14.86
N ARG A 434 -20.70 -11.16 -13.78
CA ARG A 434 -21.15 -10.11 -12.89
C ARG A 434 -20.02 -9.66 -11.97
N GLY A 435 -19.91 -8.33 -11.71
CA GLY A 435 -19.05 -7.78 -10.67
C GLY A 435 -19.45 -8.22 -9.27
N GLY A 436 -18.51 -8.19 -8.33
CA GLY A 436 -18.74 -8.54 -6.93
C GLY A 436 -19.59 -7.48 -6.21
N ASP A 437 -20.32 -7.90 -5.19
CA ASP A 437 -21.12 -7.02 -4.35
C ASP A 437 -20.28 -6.33 -3.26
N GLY A 438 -20.67 -5.11 -2.88
CA GLY A 438 -20.09 -4.35 -1.78
C GLY A 438 -20.51 -4.88 -0.41
N ILE A 439 -20.11 -4.15 0.65
CA ILE A 439 -20.40 -4.44 2.06
C ILE A 439 -21.19 -3.29 2.68
N VAL A 440 -22.01 -3.60 3.68
CA VAL A 440 -22.50 -2.64 4.69
C VAL A 440 -21.74 -2.92 5.99
N ARG A 441 -21.00 -1.94 6.50
CA ARG A 441 -20.42 -1.97 7.84
C ARG A 441 -20.94 -0.78 8.63
N SER A 442 -21.66 -1.07 9.71
CA SER A 442 -22.21 -0.05 10.61
C SER A 442 -21.66 -0.26 12.01
N ILE A 443 -21.13 0.82 12.59
CA ILE A 443 -20.45 0.82 13.89
C ILE A 443 -21.11 1.88 14.76
N ARG A 444 -21.58 1.49 15.95
CA ARG A 444 -22.07 2.37 17.00
C ARG A 444 -20.93 2.79 17.89
N VAL A 445 -20.85 4.09 18.17
CA VAL A 445 -19.90 4.66 19.11
C VAL A 445 -20.50 4.64 20.51
N LEU A 446 -19.78 4.11 21.49
CA LEU A 446 -20.25 3.99 22.87
C LEU A 446 -19.81 5.15 23.77
N GLU A 447 -18.80 5.94 23.33
CA GLU A 447 -18.28 7.12 23.99
C GLU A 447 -18.12 8.25 22.96
N PRO A 448 -18.03 9.54 23.39
CA PRO A 448 -17.73 10.64 22.48
C PRO A 448 -16.39 10.41 21.75
N ALA A 449 -16.38 10.61 20.42
CA ALA A 449 -15.20 10.37 19.59
C ALA A 449 -15.19 11.30 18.37
N ALA A 450 -14.02 11.48 17.77
CA ALA A 450 -13.88 12.12 16.47
C ALA A 450 -13.91 11.06 15.35
N LEU A 451 -14.62 11.37 14.27
CA LEU A 451 -14.70 10.58 13.05
C LEU A 451 -13.87 11.25 11.94
N SER A 452 -13.13 10.48 11.18
CA SER A 452 -12.63 10.86 9.87
C SER A 452 -13.00 9.76 8.85
N LEU A 453 -13.61 10.18 7.74
CA LEU A 453 -13.89 9.32 6.59
C LEU A 453 -13.08 9.83 5.40
N LEU A 454 -12.35 8.92 4.76
CA LEU A 454 -11.66 9.15 3.49
C LEU A 454 -12.11 8.05 2.53
N THR A 455 -13.02 8.39 1.64
CA THR A 455 -13.65 7.45 0.70
C THR A 455 -13.81 8.10 -0.66
N ASP A 456 -14.03 7.28 -1.67
CA ASP A 456 -14.26 7.67 -3.05
C ASP A 456 -15.38 6.84 -3.67
N ARG A 457 -15.67 6.97 -4.96
CA ARG A 457 -16.72 6.20 -5.65
C ARG A 457 -18.11 6.40 -5.04
N ARG A 458 -18.42 7.64 -4.65
CA ARG A 458 -19.73 8.03 -4.12
C ARG A 458 -20.64 8.65 -5.19
N ARG A 459 -20.04 9.13 -6.30
CA ARG A 459 -20.73 9.74 -7.45
C ARG A 459 -20.59 8.89 -8.71
N HIS A 460 -19.41 8.33 -8.95
CA HIS A 460 -19.09 7.54 -10.14
C HIS A 460 -18.86 6.07 -9.76
N GLY A 461 -19.72 5.17 -10.24
CA GLY A 461 -19.57 3.72 -9.98
C GLY A 461 -18.36 3.13 -10.71
N PRO A 462 -17.80 2.02 -10.20
CA PRO A 462 -16.71 1.30 -10.90
C PRO A 462 -17.15 0.86 -12.30
N ARG A 463 -16.30 1.09 -13.31
CA ARG A 463 -16.63 0.84 -14.71
C ARG A 463 -16.59 -0.65 -15.03
N GLY A 464 -17.52 -1.12 -15.85
CA GLY A 464 -17.44 -2.46 -16.46
C GLY A 464 -16.39 -2.52 -17.57
N ALA A 465 -16.04 -3.73 -17.98
CA ALA A 465 -15.12 -3.99 -19.09
C ALA A 465 -15.79 -4.81 -20.18
N GLN A 466 -15.30 -4.69 -21.43
CA GLN A 466 -15.74 -5.49 -22.60
C GLN A 466 -17.28 -5.48 -22.82
N GLY A 467 -17.94 -4.38 -22.50
CA GLY A 467 -19.39 -4.23 -22.64
C GLY A 467 -20.20 -4.61 -21.38
N GLY A 468 -19.55 -4.93 -20.28
CA GLY A 468 -20.18 -5.08 -18.97
C GLY A 468 -20.63 -3.74 -18.38
N GLY A 469 -21.63 -3.77 -17.49
CA GLY A 469 -22.18 -2.61 -16.81
C GLY A 469 -21.36 -2.15 -15.61
N PRO A 470 -21.56 -0.89 -15.13
CA PRO A 470 -20.89 -0.38 -13.96
C PRO A 470 -21.41 -1.03 -12.66
N GLY A 471 -20.55 -1.10 -11.64
CA GLY A 471 -20.97 -1.39 -10.27
C GLY A 471 -21.69 -0.20 -9.63
N ALA A 472 -22.48 -0.46 -8.60
CA ALA A 472 -23.16 0.58 -7.85
C ALA A 472 -22.16 1.40 -7.01
N THR A 473 -22.44 2.70 -6.83
CA THR A 473 -21.67 3.59 -5.98
C THR A 473 -21.77 3.23 -4.50
N GLY A 474 -20.76 3.66 -3.72
CA GLY A 474 -20.80 3.61 -2.26
C GLY A 474 -21.65 4.74 -1.65
N GLU A 475 -21.88 4.66 -0.34
CA GLU A 475 -22.57 5.68 0.45
C GLU A 475 -22.05 5.68 1.88
N ASN A 476 -21.83 6.84 2.45
CA ASN A 476 -21.54 7.02 3.87
C ASN A 476 -22.74 7.58 4.61
N ARG A 477 -22.98 7.17 5.86
CA ARG A 477 -24.00 7.72 6.73
C ARG A 477 -23.48 7.93 8.15
N VAL A 478 -23.93 8.99 8.78
CA VAL A 478 -23.84 9.16 10.23
C VAL A 478 -25.26 9.28 10.75
N ASN A 479 -25.65 8.33 11.57
CA ASN A 479 -27.04 8.03 11.88
C ASN A 479 -27.80 7.73 10.57
N ASP A 480 -28.92 8.36 10.32
CA ASP A 480 -29.69 8.19 9.09
C ASP A 480 -29.38 9.26 8.01
N GLU A 481 -28.43 10.17 8.27
CA GLU A 481 -28.07 11.24 7.36
C GLU A 481 -26.91 10.83 6.45
N VAL A 482 -26.99 11.14 5.16
CA VAL A 482 -25.91 10.93 4.20
C VAL A 482 -24.74 11.85 4.56
N ALA A 483 -23.55 11.28 4.66
CA ALA A 483 -22.31 12.00 4.92
C ALA A 483 -21.46 12.12 3.66
N PRO A 484 -20.69 13.24 3.49
CA PRO A 484 -19.76 13.40 2.37
C PRO A 484 -18.71 12.29 2.27
N ALA A 485 -18.16 12.12 1.07
CA ALA A 485 -17.12 11.13 0.79
C ALA A 485 -15.87 11.33 1.67
N LYS A 486 -15.45 12.58 1.86
CA LYS A 486 -14.35 13.00 2.72
C LYS A 486 -14.90 13.95 3.78
N THR A 487 -14.92 13.52 5.05
CA THR A 487 -15.54 14.31 6.13
C THR A 487 -14.97 13.97 7.49
N GLY A 488 -14.86 15.00 8.33
CA GLY A 488 -14.60 14.89 9.77
C GLY A 488 -15.83 15.29 10.56
N LYS A 489 -16.15 14.60 11.65
CA LYS A 489 -17.32 14.90 12.49
C LYS A 489 -17.05 14.47 13.94
N GLU A 490 -17.47 15.31 14.90
CA GLU A 490 -17.58 14.92 16.29
C GLU A 490 -18.80 14.01 16.49
N LEU A 491 -18.60 12.86 17.09
CA LEU A 491 -19.61 11.87 17.42
C LEU A 491 -19.94 11.89 18.91
N ARG A 492 -21.21 11.63 19.22
CA ARG A 492 -21.71 11.44 20.58
C ARG A 492 -21.88 9.95 20.83
N ALA A 493 -21.84 9.56 22.10
CA ALA A 493 -22.23 8.19 22.48
C ALA A 493 -23.62 7.86 21.94
N GLY A 494 -23.72 6.73 21.26
CA GLY A 494 -24.94 6.26 20.59
C GLY A 494 -25.01 6.56 19.08
N ASP A 495 -24.19 7.46 18.55
CA ASP A 495 -24.13 7.72 17.11
C ASP A 495 -23.66 6.46 16.35
N VAL A 496 -24.19 6.29 15.14
CA VAL A 496 -23.87 5.16 14.25
C VAL A 496 -23.24 5.67 12.97
N VAL A 497 -22.05 5.18 12.67
CA VAL A 497 -21.35 5.39 11.40
C VAL A 497 -21.58 4.17 10.51
N ALA A 498 -22.13 4.39 9.32
CA ALA A 498 -22.35 3.32 8.35
C ALA A 498 -21.63 3.62 7.03
N VAL A 499 -20.77 2.70 6.60
CA VAL A 499 -20.14 2.71 5.28
C VAL A 499 -20.74 1.61 4.45
N ARG A 500 -21.28 1.98 3.30
CA ARG A 500 -21.79 1.11 2.26
C ARG A 500 -20.82 1.16 1.10
N THR A 501 -20.05 0.09 0.91
CA THR A 501 -18.98 0.10 -0.07
C THR A 501 -19.50 -0.16 -1.49
N PRO A 502 -18.79 0.31 -2.54
CA PRO A 502 -19.18 0.08 -3.93
C PRO A 502 -19.17 -1.39 -4.32
N GLY A 503 -19.97 -1.74 -5.36
CA GLY A 503 -19.80 -3.00 -6.10
C GLY A 503 -18.65 -2.89 -7.09
N GLY A 504 -18.24 -4.01 -7.69
CA GLY A 504 -17.29 -4.06 -8.80
C GLY A 504 -17.98 -3.99 -10.16
N GLY A 505 -17.28 -3.59 -11.22
CA GLY A 505 -17.79 -3.56 -12.60
C GLY A 505 -18.00 -4.97 -13.16
N GLY A 506 -18.99 -5.12 -14.07
CA GLY A 506 -19.23 -6.35 -14.81
C GLY A 506 -18.28 -6.53 -15.99
N TRP A 507 -18.21 -7.73 -16.56
CA TRP A 507 -17.36 -8.05 -17.72
C TRP A 507 -18.15 -8.74 -18.84
N GLY A 508 -17.94 -8.25 -20.07
CA GLY A 508 -18.59 -8.79 -21.27
C GLY A 508 -20.06 -8.41 -21.37
N GLN A 509 -20.60 -8.46 -22.58
CA GLN A 509 -22.04 -8.28 -22.80
C GLN A 509 -22.84 -9.42 -22.18
N ALA A 510 -23.99 -9.07 -21.54
CA ALA A 510 -24.92 -10.04 -20.94
C ALA A 510 -25.62 -10.90 -22.00
#